data_abd2f97c9489ab42f42272b48801a491
#
_entry.id   abd2f97c9489ab42f42272b48801a491
#
_cell.length_a   1.000
_cell.length_b   1.000
_cell.length_c   1.000
_cell.angle_alpha   90.00
_cell.angle_beta   90.00
_cell.angle_gamma   90.00
#
_symmetry.space_group_name_H-M   'P 1'
#
loop_
_entity.id
_entity.type
_entity.pdbx_description
1 polymer ?
#
loop_
_entity_poly.entity_id
_entity_poly.type
_entity_poly.pdbx_seq_one_letter_code
_entity_poly.pdbx_strand_id
1 'polypeptide(L)'
;MQFWPLFSHLGPSVRHRSRAFAALIHFAAPILSVGIAAVPLLAATAPGSVSNVGVNVTVLRSAKGQILACLTTQPRAFPDCAKDPASLKLNVPVNGNSVRIDFGPITPGRYAISLLHDENGNGKADMALFMPKEGFGFSRDAPVRFGPPSFKSAAFIVADAAVNLTVRMRYMF
;
A
#
# COMPACT_ATOMS: atom_id res chain seq x y z
N MET A 1 17.49 29.52 0.42
CA MET A 1 16.82 30.61 -0.29
C MET A 1 15.65 30.01 -1.04
N GLN A 2 14.47 30.22 -0.44
CA GLN A 2 13.31 30.91 -1.03
C GLN A 2 12.45 30.00 -1.94
N PHE A 3 11.11 29.99 -1.94
CA PHE A 3 10.03 30.67 -1.21
C PHE A 3 8.76 29.82 -1.38
N TRP A 4 7.96 29.76 -0.37
CA TRP A 4 6.59 29.26 -0.40
C TRP A 4 5.64 30.45 -0.61
N PRO A 5 4.64 30.39 -1.46
CA PRO A 5 3.50 31.30 -1.36
C PRO A 5 2.24 30.60 -0.84
N LEU A 6 1.73 31.19 0.23
CA LEU A 6 0.39 31.05 0.78
C LEU A 6 -0.67 31.51 -0.23
N PHE A 7 -1.70 30.72 -0.45
CA PHE A 7 -2.96 31.20 -1.00
C PHE A 7 -4.12 30.85 -0.09
N SER A 8 -4.57 31.89 0.62
CA SER A 8 -5.85 31.97 1.28
C SER A 8 -6.94 32.17 0.23
N HIS A 9 -7.98 31.36 0.23
CA HIS A 9 -9.23 31.71 -0.42
C HIS A 9 -10.38 31.58 0.57
N LEU A 10 -10.89 32.76 0.93
CA LEU A 10 -12.15 32.99 1.62
C LEU A 10 -13.31 32.61 0.68
N GLY A 11 -14.17 31.70 1.12
CA GLY A 11 -15.43 31.38 0.46
C GLY A 11 -16.59 32.25 0.98
N PRO A 12 -17.61 32.53 0.17
CA PRO A 12 -18.66 33.48 0.50
C PRO A 12 -19.71 32.92 1.46
N SER A 13 -20.13 33.79 2.37
CA SER A 13 -21.21 33.60 3.33
C SER A 13 -22.58 33.53 2.64
N VAL A 14 -23.32 32.47 2.88
CA VAL A 14 -24.74 32.35 2.47
C VAL A 14 -25.63 32.92 3.56
N ARG A 15 -26.30 34.02 3.22
CA ARG A 15 -27.33 34.68 4.06
C ARG A 15 -28.60 33.86 4.07
N HIS A 16 -29.00 33.39 5.22
CA HIS A 16 -30.37 32.90 5.48
C HIS A 16 -31.37 34.06 5.53
N ARG A 17 -32.30 34.09 4.59
CA ARG A 17 -33.49 34.93 4.68
C ARG A 17 -34.59 34.16 5.40
N SER A 18 -34.92 34.62 6.62
CA SER A 18 -36.13 34.26 7.34
C SER A 18 -37.34 34.85 6.65
N ARG A 19 -38.31 34.04 6.31
CA ARG A 19 -39.68 34.49 6.01
C ARG A 19 -40.63 33.87 7.03
N ALA A 20 -41.11 34.73 7.91
CA ALA A 20 -42.24 34.47 8.78
C ALA A 20 -43.54 34.43 7.95
N PHE A 21 -44.35 33.43 8.14
CA PHE A 21 -45.78 33.47 7.78
C PHE A 21 -46.61 32.94 8.95
N ALA A 22 -47.69 33.71 9.18
CA ALA A 22 -48.55 33.67 10.33
C ALA A 22 -49.55 32.49 10.33
N ALA A 23 -49.91 32.14 11.50
CA ALA A 23 -51.03 31.45 12.06
C ALA A 23 -52.26 31.10 11.19
N LEU A 24 -52.71 29.85 11.34
CA LEU A 24 -54.12 29.51 11.34
C LEU A 24 -54.35 28.32 12.27
N ILE A 25 -55.09 28.58 13.33
CA ILE A 25 -55.53 27.64 14.36
C ILE A 25 -56.68 26.81 13.80
N HIS A 26 -56.53 25.48 13.71
CA HIS A 26 -57.63 24.54 13.55
C HIS A 26 -57.55 23.47 14.63
N PHE A 27 -58.55 23.46 15.49
CA PHE A 27 -58.78 22.37 16.44
C PHE A 27 -59.17 21.10 15.69
N ALA A 28 -58.46 20.01 15.90
CA ALA A 28 -58.89 18.68 15.53
C ALA A 28 -58.36 17.66 16.54
N ALA A 29 -59.19 16.70 16.87
CA ALA A 29 -59.14 15.73 17.94
C ALA A 29 -57.87 14.86 17.99
N PRO A 30 -57.55 14.27 19.16
CA PRO A 30 -56.36 13.44 19.31
C PRO A 30 -56.60 12.04 18.72
N ILE A 31 -55.96 11.74 17.61
CA ILE A 31 -55.77 10.38 17.15
C ILE A 31 -54.51 9.85 17.85
N LEU A 32 -54.73 8.84 18.71
CA LEU A 32 -53.66 8.11 19.40
C LEU A 32 -52.89 7.28 18.37
N SER A 33 -51.88 7.88 17.71
CA SER A 33 -50.97 7.16 16.84
C SER A 33 -49.88 6.53 17.68
N VAL A 34 -49.92 5.20 17.81
CA VAL A 34 -48.78 4.41 18.31
C VAL A 34 -47.64 4.58 17.31
N GLY A 35 -46.72 5.47 17.65
CA GLY A 35 -45.52 5.68 16.88
C GLY A 35 -44.57 4.46 17.04
N ILE A 36 -44.48 3.64 16.01
CA ILE A 36 -43.40 2.66 15.89
C ILE A 36 -42.14 3.47 15.71
N ALA A 37 -41.35 3.60 16.78
CA ALA A 37 -40.03 4.16 16.70
C ALA A 37 -39.13 3.21 15.85
N ALA A 38 -38.89 3.59 14.60
CA ALA A 38 -37.88 2.93 13.76
C ALA A 38 -36.53 3.22 14.38
N VAL A 39 -35.98 2.24 15.09
CA VAL A 39 -34.57 2.29 15.53
C VAL A 39 -33.67 2.20 14.29
N PRO A 40 -32.86 3.22 13.98
CA PRO A 40 -31.91 3.09 12.88
C PRO A 40 -30.90 2.00 13.24
N LEU A 41 -30.92 0.91 12.46
CA LEU A 41 -29.89 -0.12 12.53
C LEU A 41 -28.60 0.53 12.00
N LEU A 42 -27.74 1.00 12.91
CA LEU A 42 -26.37 1.39 12.54
C LEU A 42 -25.68 0.11 12.02
N ALA A 43 -25.52 0.03 10.71
CA ALA A 43 -24.67 -0.96 10.10
C ALA A 43 -23.24 -0.70 10.58
N ALA A 44 -22.79 -1.49 11.55
CA ALA A 44 -21.39 -1.52 11.94
C ALA A 44 -20.60 -2.01 10.73
N THR A 45 -19.83 -1.13 10.09
CA THR A 45 -18.81 -1.53 9.10
C THR A 45 -17.82 -2.42 9.81
N ALA A 46 -17.80 -3.70 9.46
CA ALA A 46 -16.79 -4.63 9.96
C ALA A 46 -15.40 -4.07 9.60
N PRO A 47 -14.44 -4.10 10.54
CA PRO A 47 -13.08 -3.70 10.21
C PRO A 47 -12.60 -4.55 9.03
N GLY A 48 -12.06 -3.88 7.99
CA GLY A 48 -11.56 -4.57 6.80
C GLY A 48 -10.55 -5.64 7.22
N SER A 49 -10.70 -6.87 6.71
CA SER A 49 -9.76 -7.95 6.98
C SER A 49 -8.35 -7.52 6.56
N VAL A 50 -7.35 -7.84 7.37
CA VAL A 50 -5.94 -7.67 7.03
C VAL A 50 -5.22 -9.00 7.20
N SER A 51 -4.22 -9.25 6.39
CA SER A 51 -3.46 -10.49 6.43
C SER A 51 -1.97 -10.22 6.41
N ASN A 52 -1.21 -10.93 7.23
CA ASN A 52 0.24 -10.76 7.27
C ASN A 52 0.89 -11.25 5.97
N VAL A 53 1.81 -10.45 5.45
CA VAL A 53 2.61 -10.76 4.27
C VAL A 53 4.07 -10.89 4.66
N GLY A 54 4.60 -12.10 4.56
CA GLY A 54 6.00 -12.40 4.84
C GLY A 54 6.73 -12.93 3.62
N VAL A 55 8.03 -12.62 3.52
CA VAL A 55 8.92 -13.12 2.46
C VAL A 55 10.16 -13.75 3.06
N ASN A 56 10.46 -14.96 2.64
CA ASN A 56 11.73 -15.59 2.91
C ASN A 56 12.65 -15.40 1.70
N VAL A 57 13.66 -14.56 1.87
CA VAL A 57 14.67 -14.26 0.84
C VAL A 57 15.80 -15.27 0.97
N THR A 58 16.14 -15.94 -0.13
CA THR A 58 17.14 -17.01 -0.15
C THR A 58 18.19 -16.80 -1.25
N VAL A 59 19.26 -17.59 -1.18
CA VAL A 59 20.36 -17.56 -2.15
C VAL A 59 21.06 -16.18 -2.17
N LEU A 60 21.28 -15.61 -0.98
CA LEU A 60 22.14 -14.44 -0.83
C LEU A 60 23.62 -14.84 -1.02
N ARG A 61 24.33 -14.14 -1.89
CA ARG A 61 25.76 -14.44 -2.17
C ARG A 61 26.70 -13.90 -1.09
N SER A 62 26.24 -12.97 -0.27
CA SER A 62 27.01 -12.43 0.85
C SER A 62 26.07 -12.06 2.02
N ALA A 63 26.67 -11.93 3.22
CA ALA A 63 25.99 -11.46 4.42
C ALA A 63 26.21 -9.96 4.64
N LYS A 64 26.47 -9.19 3.58
CA LYS A 64 26.77 -7.75 3.65
C LYS A 64 25.55 -6.93 3.28
N GLY A 65 25.52 -5.69 3.79
CA GLY A 65 24.51 -4.71 3.39
C GLY A 65 23.10 -5.02 3.88
N GLN A 66 22.12 -4.80 3.01
CA GLN A 66 20.70 -4.86 3.35
C GLN A 66 19.85 -5.32 2.15
N ILE A 67 18.65 -5.80 2.43
CA ILE A 67 17.62 -5.98 1.40
C ILE A 67 16.73 -4.74 1.39
N LEU A 68 16.70 -4.06 0.25
CA LEU A 68 15.68 -3.06 -0.03
C LEU A 68 14.48 -3.77 -0.62
N ALA A 69 13.38 -3.78 0.12
CA ALA A 69 12.14 -4.47 -0.26
C ALA A 69 11.03 -3.45 -0.55
N CYS A 70 10.32 -3.67 -1.64
CA CYS A 70 9.13 -2.89 -1.97
C CYS A 70 7.94 -3.80 -2.23
N LEU A 71 6.81 -3.48 -1.62
CA LEU A 71 5.49 -4.06 -1.86
C LEU A 71 4.58 -2.98 -2.46
N THR A 72 4.03 -3.21 -3.65
CA THR A 72 3.16 -2.24 -4.35
C THR A 72 1.95 -2.90 -4.98
N THR A 73 0.86 -2.12 -5.13
CA THR A 73 -0.30 -2.47 -5.95
C THR A 73 -0.23 -1.84 -7.34
N GLN A 74 0.74 -0.94 -7.59
CA GLN A 74 0.80 -0.10 -8.78
C GLN A 74 1.67 -0.71 -9.89
N PRO A 75 1.09 -1.19 -11.02
CA PRO A 75 1.85 -1.79 -12.11
C PRO A 75 2.90 -0.86 -12.73
N ARG A 76 2.62 0.46 -12.77
CA ARG A 76 3.52 1.46 -13.36
C ARG A 76 4.70 1.83 -12.47
N ALA A 77 4.58 1.59 -11.16
CA ALA A 77 5.64 1.85 -10.19
C ALA A 77 6.57 0.64 -10.00
N PHE A 78 6.11 -0.55 -10.35
CA PHE A 78 6.89 -1.78 -10.25
C PHE A 78 7.96 -1.86 -11.35
N PRO A 79 9.22 -2.26 -11.02
CA PRO A 79 9.68 -2.75 -9.72
C PRO A 79 10.32 -1.67 -8.83
N ASP A 80 10.53 -0.47 -9.32
CA ASP A 80 11.29 0.60 -8.64
C ASP A 80 10.56 1.17 -7.40
N CYS A 81 9.23 1.26 -7.44
CA CYS A 81 8.39 1.84 -6.38
C CYS A 81 8.69 3.30 -5.99
N ALA A 82 9.67 3.95 -6.61
CA ALA A 82 10.07 5.31 -6.24
C ALA A 82 8.92 6.32 -6.41
N LYS A 83 8.07 6.09 -7.41
CA LYS A 83 6.93 6.96 -7.77
C LYS A 83 5.60 6.54 -7.13
N ASP A 84 5.60 5.57 -6.23
CA ASP A 84 4.42 5.12 -5.52
C ASP A 84 4.51 5.45 -4.02
N PRO A 85 3.87 6.54 -3.58
CA PRO A 85 3.87 6.92 -2.17
C PRO A 85 3.10 5.93 -1.29
N ALA A 86 2.21 5.13 -1.86
CA ALA A 86 1.44 4.11 -1.15
C ALA A 86 2.18 2.77 -1.05
N SER A 87 3.32 2.61 -1.71
CA SER A 87 4.14 1.40 -1.59
C SER A 87 4.75 1.28 -0.20
N LEU A 88 4.78 0.05 0.32
CA LEU A 88 5.54 -0.25 1.53
C LEU A 88 6.99 -0.56 1.16
N LYS A 89 7.90 0.17 1.79
CA LYS A 89 9.35 0.02 1.60
C LYS A 89 10.00 -0.35 2.91
N LEU A 90 10.79 -1.41 2.89
CA LEU A 90 11.53 -1.90 4.04
C LEU A 90 13.00 -2.06 3.69
N ASN A 91 13.85 -1.70 4.65
CA ASN A 91 15.28 -1.94 4.59
C ASN A 91 15.62 -2.94 5.70
N VAL A 92 16.05 -4.14 5.32
CA VAL A 92 16.32 -5.23 6.26
C VAL A 92 17.78 -5.64 6.18
N PRO A 93 18.55 -5.50 7.28
CA PRO A 93 19.96 -5.90 7.31
C PRO A 93 20.15 -7.39 6.98
N VAL A 94 21.21 -7.69 6.23
CA VAL A 94 21.57 -9.07 5.90
C VAL A 94 22.61 -9.56 6.91
N ASN A 95 22.30 -10.68 7.57
CA ASN A 95 23.16 -11.29 8.58
C ASN A 95 23.52 -12.75 8.26
N GLY A 96 23.23 -13.21 7.03
CA GLY A 96 23.46 -14.59 6.61
C GLY A 96 23.11 -14.81 5.14
N ASN A 97 22.91 -16.05 4.75
CA ASN A 97 22.56 -16.45 3.38
C ASN A 97 21.05 -16.42 3.09
N SER A 98 20.25 -16.05 4.07
CA SER A 98 18.80 -15.83 3.95
C SER A 98 18.33 -14.74 4.90
N VAL A 99 17.22 -14.08 4.55
CA VAL A 99 16.61 -13.02 5.35
C VAL A 99 15.09 -13.20 5.35
N ARG A 100 14.46 -13.09 6.52
CA ARG A 100 13.02 -13.01 6.65
C ARG A 100 12.59 -11.54 6.65
N ILE A 101 11.67 -11.19 5.77
CA ILE A 101 11.04 -9.86 5.69
C ILE A 101 9.59 -10.02 6.07
N ASP A 102 9.08 -9.17 6.95
CA ASP A 102 7.68 -9.12 7.35
C ASP A 102 7.13 -7.73 7.02
N PHE A 103 6.19 -7.66 6.09
CA PHE A 103 5.49 -6.44 5.73
C PHE A 103 4.35 -6.09 6.71
N GLY A 104 4.05 -7.01 7.65
CA GLY A 104 2.96 -6.85 8.60
C GLY A 104 1.57 -7.04 7.98
N PRO A 105 0.54 -6.43 8.61
CA PRO A 105 -0.85 -6.57 8.18
C PRO A 105 -1.13 -5.75 6.92
N ILE A 106 -1.53 -6.42 5.85
CA ILE A 106 -1.82 -5.85 4.53
C ILE A 106 -3.31 -6.05 4.23
N THR A 107 -3.95 -5.02 3.68
CA THR A 107 -5.33 -5.10 3.21
C THR A 107 -5.46 -6.05 2.01
N PRO A 108 -6.62 -6.71 1.82
CA PRO A 108 -6.86 -7.55 0.66
C PRO A 108 -6.62 -6.79 -0.66
N GLY A 109 -5.98 -7.48 -1.60
CA GLY A 109 -5.64 -6.85 -2.88
C GLY A 109 -4.63 -7.66 -3.69
N ARG A 110 -4.25 -7.10 -4.84
CA ARG A 110 -3.25 -7.66 -5.73
C ARG A 110 -1.95 -6.88 -5.62
N TYR A 111 -0.89 -7.55 -5.23
CA TYR A 111 0.41 -6.96 -4.90
C TYR A 111 1.53 -7.62 -5.68
N ALA A 112 2.63 -6.90 -5.85
CA ALA A 112 3.90 -7.47 -6.29
C ALA A 112 5.02 -6.97 -5.36
N ILE A 113 6.04 -7.81 -5.17
CA ILE A 113 7.23 -7.48 -4.39
C ILE A 113 8.44 -7.47 -5.30
N SER A 114 9.26 -6.44 -5.13
CA SER A 114 10.63 -6.36 -5.67
C SER A 114 11.62 -6.29 -4.51
N LEU A 115 12.77 -6.94 -4.69
CA LEU A 115 13.86 -7.02 -3.73
C LEU A 115 15.15 -6.66 -4.41
N LEU A 116 15.97 -5.86 -3.75
CA LEU A 116 17.33 -5.54 -4.14
C LEU A 116 18.27 -5.88 -2.97
N HIS A 117 19.35 -6.62 -3.23
CA HIS A 117 20.40 -6.85 -2.24
C HIS A 117 21.46 -5.76 -2.37
N ASP A 118 21.27 -4.68 -1.66
CA ASP A 118 22.16 -3.53 -1.58
C ASP A 118 23.37 -3.88 -0.68
N GLU A 119 24.41 -4.46 -1.29
CA GLU A 119 25.56 -4.99 -0.56
C GLU A 119 26.49 -3.90 -0.02
N ASN A 120 26.48 -2.71 -0.61
CA ASN A 120 27.29 -1.57 -0.18
C ASN A 120 26.54 -0.57 0.71
N GLY A 121 25.21 -0.75 0.90
CA GLY A 121 24.38 0.06 1.78
C GLY A 121 24.11 1.47 1.27
N ASN A 122 24.19 1.71 -0.05
CA ASN A 122 24.01 3.05 -0.63
C ASN A 122 22.54 3.43 -0.89
N GLY A 123 21.61 2.49 -0.66
CA GLY A 123 20.15 2.71 -0.76
C GLY A 123 19.61 2.74 -2.19
N LYS A 124 20.36 2.28 -3.18
CA LYS A 124 19.95 2.29 -4.60
C LYS A 124 20.55 1.12 -5.37
N ALA A 125 19.98 0.80 -6.53
CA ALA A 125 20.54 -0.19 -7.43
C ALA A 125 21.76 0.36 -8.18
N ASP A 126 22.92 -0.28 -8.01
CA ASP A 126 24.11 0.02 -8.80
C ASP A 126 24.06 -0.73 -10.14
N MET A 127 24.37 -0.03 -11.22
CA MET A 127 24.29 -0.56 -12.58
C MET A 127 25.68 -0.70 -13.20
N ALA A 128 25.88 -1.77 -13.96
CA ALA A 128 27.01 -1.93 -14.87
C ALA A 128 26.50 -2.29 -16.25
N LEU A 129 26.82 -1.49 -17.26
CA LEU A 129 26.45 -1.75 -18.65
C LEU A 129 24.96 -2.17 -18.80
N PHE A 130 24.05 -1.42 -18.16
CA PHE A 130 22.59 -1.67 -18.16
C PHE A 130 22.09 -2.86 -17.33
N MET A 131 22.97 -3.56 -16.62
CA MET A 131 22.59 -4.67 -15.72
C MET A 131 22.87 -4.31 -14.26
N PRO A 132 22.05 -4.75 -13.31
CA PRO A 132 22.33 -4.58 -11.89
C PRO A 132 23.60 -5.33 -11.50
N LYS A 133 24.51 -4.65 -10.79
CA LYS A 133 25.66 -5.29 -10.14
C LYS A 133 25.25 -6.11 -8.93
N GLU A 134 24.17 -5.69 -8.32
CA GLU A 134 23.60 -6.22 -7.09
C GLU A 134 22.56 -7.29 -7.36
N GLY A 135 22.28 -8.08 -6.32
CA GLY A 135 21.28 -9.13 -6.41
C GLY A 135 19.87 -8.54 -6.45
N PHE A 136 18.98 -9.17 -7.18
CA PHE A 136 17.58 -8.81 -7.25
C PHE A 136 16.68 -10.03 -7.17
N GLY A 137 15.46 -9.82 -6.72
CA GLY A 137 14.42 -10.85 -6.64
C GLY A 137 13.03 -10.26 -6.78
N PHE A 138 12.07 -11.12 -7.16
CA PHE A 138 10.69 -10.72 -7.35
C PHE A 138 9.75 -11.78 -6.80
N SER A 139 8.61 -11.34 -6.26
CA SER A 139 7.57 -12.28 -5.83
C SER A 139 7.23 -13.29 -6.93
N ARG A 140 6.85 -14.51 -6.52
CA ARG A 140 6.61 -15.66 -7.39
C ARG A 140 7.81 -16.11 -8.22
N ASP A 141 9.02 -15.71 -7.81
CA ASP A 141 10.25 -15.95 -8.59
C ASP A 141 10.12 -15.54 -10.07
N ALA A 142 9.37 -14.45 -10.34
CA ALA A 142 9.06 -14.00 -11.69
C ALA A 142 10.31 -13.94 -12.56
N PRO A 143 10.28 -14.55 -13.77
CA PRO A 143 11.47 -14.69 -14.59
C PRO A 143 11.93 -13.34 -15.14
N VAL A 144 13.24 -13.11 -15.08
CA VAL A 144 13.94 -11.96 -15.68
C VAL A 144 14.59 -12.45 -16.98
N ARG A 145 14.30 -11.78 -18.09
CA ARG A 145 14.86 -12.14 -19.42
C ARG A 145 15.63 -10.96 -20.02
N PHE A 146 14.93 -9.99 -20.59
CA PHE A 146 15.51 -8.78 -21.21
C PHE A 146 15.22 -7.52 -20.41
N GLY A 147 15.09 -7.65 -19.09
CA GLY A 147 14.76 -6.58 -18.17
C GLY A 147 13.88 -7.08 -16.99
N PRO A 148 13.46 -6.18 -16.11
CA PRO A 148 12.61 -6.54 -15.00
C PRO A 148 11.31 -7.22 -15.44
N PRO A 149 10.77 -8.16 -14.64
CA PRO A 149 9.50 -8.80 -14.97
C PRO A 149 8.35 -7.79 -14.93
N SER A 150 7.25 -8.11 -15.62
CA SER A 150 6.03 -7.32 -15.51
C SER A 150 5.40 -7.47 -14.13
N PHE A 151 4.65 -6.46 -13.68
CA PHE A 151 3.84 -6.57 -12.46
C PHE A 151 2.95 -7.83 -12.49
N LYS A 152 2.33 -8.12 -13.64
CA LYS A 152 1.44 -9.27 -13.81
C LYS A 152 2.12 -10.60 -13.49
N SER A 153 3.38 -10.78 -13.88
CA SER A 153 4.12 -12.02 -13.64
C SER A 153 4.57 -12.17 -12.18
N ALA A 154 4.84 -11.07 -11.49
CA ALA A 154 5.21 -11.05 -10.08
C ALA A 154 3.99 -10.98 -9.13
N ALA A 155 2.81 -10.62 -9.62
CA ALA A 155 1.66 -10.34 -8.78
C ALA A 155 1.09 -11.57 -8.08
N PHE A 156 0.74 -11.39 -6.80
CA PHE A 156 0.02 -12.36 -5.96
C PHE A 156 -1.19 -11.69 -5.29
N ILE A 157 -2.06 -12.50 -4.72
CA ILE A 157 -3.28 -12.02 -4.05
C ILE A 157 -3.08 -12.11 -2.55
N VAL A 158 -3.41 -11.04 -1.85
CA VAL A 158 -3.64 -11.01 -0.40
C VAL A 158 -5.16 -11.05 -0.20
N ALA A 159 -5.62 -12.02 0.56
CA ALA A 159 -7.01 -12.21 0.97
C ALA A 159 -7.06 -12.38 2.50
N ASP A 160 -7.92 -13.23 3.01
CA ASP A 160 -8.15 -13.40 4.45
C ASP A 160 -7.10 -14.29 5.17
N ALA A 161 -6.18 -14.89 4.43
CA ALA A 161 -5.13 -15.76 4.97
C ALA A 161 -3.74 -15.11 4.84
N ALA A 162 -2.86 -15.38 5.81
CA ALA A 162 -1.48 -14.94 5.77
C ALA A 162 -0.75 -15.49 4.52
N VAL A 163 0.01 -14.60 3.87
CA VAL A 163 0.79 -14.92 2.68
C VAL A 163 2.25 -15.05 3.05
N ASN A 164 2.83 -16.22 2.80
CA ASN A 164 4.26 -16.48 2.96
C ASN A 164 4.86 -16.85 1.61
N LEU A 165 5.77 -16.01 1.14
CA LEU A 165 6.48 -16.20 -0.14
C LEU A 165 7.92 -16.62 0.12
N THR A 166 8.49 -17.38 -0.82
CA THR A 166 9.93 -17.56 -0.93
C THR A 166 10.39 -16.91 -2.22
N VAL A 167 11.44 -16.09 -2.14
CA VAL A 167 12.04 -15.40 -3.27
C VAL A 167 13.53 -15.71 -3.31
N ARG A 168 13.99 -16.18 -4.44
CA ARG A 168 15.42 -16.47 -4.67
C ARG A 168 16.08 -15.26 -5.29
N MET A 169 17.18 -14.80 -4.66
CA MET A 169 17.99 -13.73 -5.24
C MET A 169 18.76 -14.23 -6.46
N ARG A 170 18.88 -13.36 -7.44
CA ARG A 170 19.64 -13.58 -8.69
C ARG A 170 20.70 -12.50 -8.81
N TYR A 171 21.86 -12.88 -9.29
CA TYR A 171 23.02 -12.03 -9.53
C TYR A 171 23.45 -12.20 -10.98
N MET A 172 23.78 -11.08 -11.64
CA MET A 172 24.19 -11.10 -13.05
C MET A 172 25.73 -11.14 -13.18
N PHE A 173 26.45 -10.82 -12.09
CA PHE A 173 27.91 -10.80 -12.02
C PHE A 173 28.39 -11.56 -10.78
#